data_698715ab9b330c9acbedf2077973791d
#
_entry.id   698715ab9b330c9acbedf2077973791d
#
_cell.length_a   1.000
_cell.length_b   1.000
_cell.length_c   1.000
_cell.angle_alpha   90.00
_cell.angle_beta   90.00
_cell.angle_gamma   90.00
#
_symmetry.space_group_name_H-M   'P 1'
#
loop_
_entity.id
_entity.type
_entity.pdbx_description
1 polymer ?
#
loop_
_entity_poly.entity_id
_entity_poly.type
_entity_poly.pdbx_seq_one_letter_code
_entity_poly.pdbx_strand_id
1 'polypeptide(L)'
;SYKLAISRMQRFNTFIERLISPEGTFPAFGRSVVYRMGAFQSLALAAWKYGLPEGLTNGQVRSALSAVMRNMFSVDGNFDDKGFLALGFAGHQPDLANYYTNNGSLYMTSLVFLPLGLPADHPFWSDPAEEWTSQKAWAGKAFPIDGHQSLKK
;
A
#
# COMPACT_ATOMS: atom_id res chain seq x y z
N SER A 1 -1.20 -22.53 10.55
CA SER A 1 -2.59 -22.31 10.96
C SER A 1 -3.08 -20.94 10.48
N TYR A 2 -4.39 -20.74 10.43
CA TYR A 2 -5.01 -19.47 10.06
C TYR A 2 -4.51 -18.30 10.96
N LYS A 3 -4.48 -18.51 12.29
CA LYS A 3 -3.98 -17.51 13.23
C LYS A 3 -2.54 -17.08 12.93
N LEU A 4 -1.68 -18.00 12.55
CA LEU A 4 -0.30 -17.70 12.17
C LEU A 4 -0.24 -16.89 10.88
N ALA A 5 -1.09 -17.18 9.90
CA ALA A 5 -1.16 -16.42 8.67
C ALA A 5 -1.57 -14.96 8.92
N ILE A 6 -2.60 -14.74 9.75
CA ILE A 6 -3.03 -13.40 10.15
C ILE A 6 -1.92 -12.65 10.90
N SER A 7 -1.26 -13.29 11.86
CA SER A 7 -0.15 -12.67 12.59
C SER A 7 0.99 -12.24 11.67
N ARG A 8 1.36 -13.07 10.70
CA ARG A 8 2.37 -12.74 9.69
C ARG A 8 1.93 -11.60 8.76
N MET A 9 0.67 -11.61 8.36
CA MET A 9 0.08 -10.52 7.55
C MET A 9 0.13 -9.19 8.30
N GLN A 10 -0.26 -9.16 9.58
CA GLN A 10 -0.21 -7.94 10.40
C GLN A 10 1.20 -7.41 10.53
N ARG A 11 2.17 -8.28 10.79
CA ARG A 11 3.57 -7.88 10.84
C ARG A 11 4.09 -7.34 9.51
N PHE A 12 3.74 -8.00 8.41
CA PHE A 12 4.08 -7.50 7.07
C PHE A 12 3.45 -6.14 6.80
N ASN A 13 2.20 -5.92 7.22
CA ASN A 13 1.52 -4.64 7.04
C ASN A 13 2.15 -3.50 7.83
N THR A 14 2.65 -3.76 9.04
CA THR A 14 3.45 -2.78 9.79
C THR A 14 4.71 -2.38 9.01
N PHE A 15 5.38 -3.34 8.41
CA PHE A 15 6.56 -3.09 7.59
C PHE A 15 6.23 -2.34 6.30
N ILE A 16 5.19 -2.79 5.58
CA ILE A 16 4.86 -2.22 4.25
C ILE A 16 4.39 -0.75 4.37
N GLU A 17 3.68 -0.38 5.45
CA GLU A 17 3.30 1.01 5.69
C GLU A 17 4.54 1.91 5.85
N ARG A 18 5.58 1.43 6.52
CA ARG A 18 6.84 2.17 6.75
C ARG A 18 7.67 2.37 5.49
N LEU A 19 7.41 1.62 4.42
CA LEU A 19 8.04 1.85 3.12
C LEU A 19 7.46 3.05 2.38
N ILE A 20 6.33 3.59 2.82
CA ILE A 20 5.75 4.80 2.24
C ILE A 20 6.55 5.99 2.75
N SER A 21 7.24 6.70 1.84
CA SER A 21 8.03 7.88 2.16
C SER A 21 7.14 9.01 2.72
N PRO A 22 7.71 10.03 3.38
CA PRO A 22 6.94 11.18 3.85
C PRO A 22 6.15 11.87 2.75
N GLU A 23 6.61 11.81 1.50
CA GLU A 23 5.99 12.40 0.32
C GLU A 23 4.92 11.49 -0.31
N GLY A 24 4.80 10.23 0.16
CA GLY A 24 3.86 9.25 -0.39
C GLY A 24 4.38 8.49 -1.61
N THR A 25 5.70 8.40 -1.79
CA THR A 25 6.33 7.47 -2.73
C THR A 25 6.75 6.18 -2.02
N PHE A 26 7.16 5.17 -2.75
CA PHE A 26 7.65 3.92 -2.19
C PHE A 26 8.70 3.29 -3.09
N PRO A 27 9.61 2.44 -2.55
CA PRO A 27 10.64 1.77 -3.35
C PRO A 27 10.01 0.86 -4.40
N ALA A 28 10.59 0.81 -5.60
CA ALA A 28 10.24 -0.18 -6.60
C ALA A 28 10.81 -1.54 -6.17
N PHE A 29 9.99 -2.42 -5.64
CA PHE A 29 10.40 -3.74 -5.15
C PHE A 29 9.54 -4.87 -5.70
N GLY A 30 10.12 -6.06 -5.69
CA GLY A 30 9.44 -7.27 -6.13
C GLY A 30 9.51 -7.48 -7.66
N ARG A 31 9.12 -8.68 -8.10
CA ARG A 31 9.18 -9.08 -9.50
C ARG A 31 8.08 -8.41 -10.34
N SER A 32 6.95 -8.09 -9.74
CA SER A 32 5.76 -7.60 -10.44
C SER A 32 5.56 -6.10 -10.25
N VAL A 33 6.64 -5.32 -10.40
CA VAL A 33 6.64 -3.86 -10.13
C VAL A 33 5.61 -3.09 -10.95
N VAL A 34 5.25 -3.58 -12.14
CA VAL A 34 4.24 -2.97 -13.01
C VAL A 34 2.81 -3.00 -12.43
N TYR A 35 2.58 -3.77 -11.37
CA TYR A 35 1.32 -3.73 -10.62
C TYR A 35 1.27 -2.59 -9.62
N ARG A 36 2.28 -1.74 -9.62
CA ARG A 36 2.30 -0.45 -8.92
C ARG A 36 1.82 -0.56 -7.46
N MET A 37 0.74 0.14 -7.15
CA MET A 37 0.12 0.16 -5.81
C MET A 37 -0.47 -1.19 -5.38
N GLY A 38 -0.53 -2.20 -6.25
CA GLY A 38 -0.84 -3.58 -5.87
C GLY A 38 0.11 -4.12 -4.80
N ALA A 39 1.30 -3.53 -4.63
CA ALA A 39 2.22 -3.81 -3.52
C ALA A 39 1.57 -3.61 -2.14
N PHE A 40 0.56 -2.76 -2.04
CA PHE A 40 -0.17 -2.47 -0.79
C PHE A 40 -1.45 -3.28 -0.62
N GLN A 41 -1.68 -4.29 -1.45
CA GLN A 41 -2.87 -5.16 -1.34
C GLN A 41 -3.08 -5.70 0.08
N SER A 42 -2.03 -6.17 0.74
CA SER A 42 -2.12 -6.75 2.08
C SER A 42 -2.59 -5.72 3.12
N LEU A 43 -2.07 -4.49 3.06
CA LEU A 43 -2.47 -3.40 3.95
C LEU A 43 -3.91 -2.95 3.68
N ALA A 44 -4.29 -2.81 2.41
CA ALA A 44 -5.65 -2.48 1.99
C ALA A 44 -6.65 -3.57 2.40
N LEU A 45 -6.27 -4.84 2.29
CA LEU A 45 -7.08 -5.98 2.71
C LEU A 45 -7.27 -6.01 4.23
N ALA A 46 -6.23 -5.69 5.00
CA ALA A 46 -6.33 -5.59 6.45
C ALA A 46 -7.28 -4.46 6.85
N ALA A 47 -7.18 -3.29 6.24
CA ALA A 47 -8.08 -2.17 6.48
C ALA A 47 -9.54 -2.53 6.18
N TRP A 48 -9.79 -3.29 5.12
CA TRP A 48 -11.13 -3.69 4.72
C TRP A 48 -11.72 -4.81 5.60
N LYS A 49 -10.94 -5.84 5.92
CA LYS A 49 -11.54 -7.12 6.39
C LYS A 49 -10.96 -7.70 7.66
N TYR A 50 -9.69 -7.47 7.95
CA TYR A 50 -9.00 -8.18 9.04
C TYR A 50 -8.60 -7.27 10.21
N GLY A 51 -8.82 -5.97 10.09
CA GLY A 51 -8.31 -4.97 11.02
C GLY A 51 -6.85 -4.62 10.78
N LEU A 52 -6.48 -3.40 11.14
CA LEU A 52 -5.11 -2.92 11.02
C LEU A 52 -4.21 -3.50 12.11
N PRO A 53 -2.89 -3.60 11.86
CA PRO A 53 -1.93 -3.95 12.91
C PRO A 53 -2.01 -3.00 14.09
N GLU A 54 -1.68 -3.51 15.28
CA GLU A 54 -1.48 -2.66 16.45
C GLU A 54 -0.45 -1.55 16.13
N GLY A 55 -0.77 -0.32 16.53
CA GLY A 55 0.06 0.86 16.27
C GLY A 55 -0.18 1.56 14.94
N LEU A 56 -1.05 1.06 14.08
CA LEU A 56 -1.53 1.76 12.88
C LEU A 56 -2.99 2.17 13.04
N THR A 57 -3.28 3.45 12.85
CA THR A 57 -4.66 3.98 12.90
C THR A 57 -5.29 4.01 11.51
N ASN A 58 -6.62 4.03 11.47
CA ASN A 58 -7.39 4.16 10.22
C ASN A 58 -7.02 5.44 9.44
N GLY A 59 -6.97 6.58 10.14
CA GLY A 59 -6.61 7.86 9.53
C GLY A 59 -5.19 7.88 8.96
N GLN A 60 -4.24 7.24 9.66
CA GLN A 60 -2.86 7.09 9.23
C GLN A 60 -2.75 6.28 7.95
N VAL A 61 -3.35 5.09 7.92
CA VAL A 61 -3.29 4.19 6.74
C VAL A 61 -4.03 4.79 5.56
N ARG A 62 -5.20 5.40 5.77
CA ARG A 62 -5.91 6.11 4.71
C ARG A 62 -5.06 7.23 4.13
N SER A 63 -4.42 8.05 4.97
CA SER A 63 -3.57 9.16 4.51
C SER A 63 -2.39 8.65 3.68
N ALA A 64 -1.71 7.61 4.15
CA ALA A 64 -0.56 7.01 3.48
C ALA A 64 -0.95 6.43 2.11
N LEU A 65 -1.97 5.57 2.05
CA LEU A 65 -2.43 4.96 0.81
C LEU A 65 -2.97 6.01 -0.18
N SER A 66 -3.67 7.03 0.32
CA SER A 66 -4.16 8.12 -0.53
C SER A 66 -3.03 8.95 -1.14
N ALA A 67 -1.95 9.17 -0.39
CA ALA A 67 -0.75 9.86 -0.91
C ALA A 67 -0.08 9.03 -2.01
N VAL A 68 0.09 7.72 -1.80
CA VAL A 68 0.64 6.79 -2.81
C VAL A 68 -0.19 6.82 -4.08
N MET A 69 -1.52 6.72 -3.96
CA MET A 69 -2.42 6.74 -5.12
C MET A 69 -2.34 8.05 -5.90
N ARG A 70 -2.38 9.19 -5.20
CA ARG A 70 -2.24 10.51 -5.84
C ARG A 70 -0.92 10.65 -6.58
N ASN A 71 0.19 10.32 -5.95
CA ASN A 71 1.51 10.39 -6.58
C ASN A 71 1.61 9.46 -7.79
N MET A 72 1.16 8.21 -7.65
CA MET A 72 1.21 7.25 -8.74
C MET A 72 0.40 7.71 -9.95
N PHE A 73 -0.84 8.16 -9.73
CA PHE A 73 -1.71 8.58 -10.82
C PHE A 73 -1.41 9.98 -11.37
N SER A 74 -0.56 10.78 -10.70
CA SER A 74 -0.10 12.06 -11.24
C SER A 74 1.03 11.93 -12.26
N VAL A 75 1.61 10.73 -12.42
CA VAL A 75 2.69 10.51 -13.39
C VAL A 75 2.11 10.41 -14.80
N ASP A 76 2.63 11.22 -15.71
CA ASP A 76 2.25 11.19 -17.11
C ASP A 76 2.60 9.84 -17.76
N GLY A 77 1.77 9.42 -18.71
CA GLY A 77 1.97 8.16 -19.45
C GLY A 77 1.58 6.89 -18.70
N ASN A 78 0.94 6.99 -17.51
CA ASN A 78 0.36 5.83 -16.84
C ASN A 78 -0.82 5.24 -17.59
N PHE A 79 -1.52 6.05 -18.38
CA PHE A 79 -2.66 5.63 -19.18
C PHE A 79 -2.40 5.90 -20.65
N ASP A 80 -2.87 5.01 -21.50
CA ASP A 80 -2.85 5.20 -22.94
C ASP A 80 -4.00 6.15 -23.40
N ASP A 81 -4.07 6.43 -24.69
CA ASP A 81 -5.07 7.31 -25.31
C ASP A 81 -6.52 6.77 -25.17
N LYS A 82 -6.69 5.49 -24.84
CA LYS A 82 -7.98 4.83 -24.59
C LYS A 82 -8.32 4.74 -23.11
N GLY A 83 -7.46 5.23 -22.22
CA GLY A 83 -7.66 5.20 -20.77
C GLY A 83 -7.28 3.88 -20.11
N PHE A 84 -6.57 2.97 -20.77
CA PHE A 84 -6.05 1.75 -20.17
C PHE A 84 -4.67 2.01 -19.55
N LEU A 85 -4.38 1.32 -18.44
CA LEU A 85 -3.06 1.36 -17.83
C LEU A 85 -2.00 0.85 -18.81
N ALA A 86 -0.93 1.63 -18.97
CA ALA A 86 0.26 1.23 -19.70
C ALA A 86 1.18 0.38 -18.82
N LEU A 87 1.93 -0.53 -19.45
CA LEU A 87 2.97 -1.31 -18.78
C LEU A 87 4.04 -0.37 -18.23
N GLY A 88 4.33 -0.47 -16.93
CA GLY A 88 5.33 0.34 -16.25
C GLY A 88 5.06 0.48 -14.76
N PHE A 89 6.04 0.98 -14.03
CA PHE A 89 5.92 1.37 -12.63
C PHE A 89 5.45 2.84 -12.53
N ALA A 90 6.15 3.75 -13.21
CA ALA A 90 5.78 5.16 -13.28
C ALA A 90 5.80 5.59 -14.77
N GLY A 91 4.63 5.79 -15.35
CA GLY A 91 4.47 6.01 -16.78
C GLY A 91 4.55 4.72 -17.61
N HIS A 92 4.95 4.86 -18.88
CA HIS A 92 5.08 3.74 -19.83
C HIS A 92 6.52 3.20 -19.85
N GLN A 93 6.72 2.04 -19.23
CA GLN A 93 8.03 1.38 -19.08
C GLN A 93 7.90 -0.11 -19.45
N PRO A 94 7.70 -0.46 -20.73
CA PRO A 94 7.39 -1.82 -21.16
C PRO A 94 8.48 -2.83 -20.83
N ASP A 95 9.75 -2.41 -20.73
CA ASP A 95 10.88 -3.27 -20.37
C ASP A 95 10.83 -3.81 -18.93
N LEU A 96 9.98 -3.24 -18.07
CA LEU A 96 9.72 -3.77 -16.74
C LEU A 96 8.74 -4.94 -16.73
N ALA A 97 8.11 -5.24 -17.85
CA ALA A 97 7.18 -6.35 -17.97
C ALA A 97 7.91 -7.70 -17.99
N ASN A 98 7.44 -8.66 -17.19
CA ASN A 98 7.92 -10.02 -17.24
C ASN A 98 7.08 -10.84 -18.25
N TYR A 99 7.51 -12.02 -18.64
CA TYR A 99 6.82 -12.89 -19.60
C TYR A 99 5.35 -13.19 -19.30
N TYR A 100 4.96 -13.10 -18.01
CA TYR A 100 3.57 -13.30 -17.57
C TYR A 100 2.76 -12.01 -17.52
N THR A 101 3.39 -10.85 -17.70
CA THR A 101 2.75 -9.54 -17.55
C THR A 101 2.18 -9.07 -18.88
N ASN A 102 0.95 -8.62 -18.86
CA ASN A 102 0.29 -8.00 -20.01
C ASN A 102 -0.67 -6.90 -19.54
N ASN A 103 -1.19 -6.11 -20.47
CA ASN A 103 -2.09 -5.01 -20.16
C ASN A 103 -3.32 -5.46 -19.35
N GLY A 104 -3.85 -6.66 -19.62
CA GLY A 104 -4.98 -7.22 -18.88
C GLY A 104 -4.67 -7.54 -17.43
N SER A 105 -3.41 -7.88 -17.10
CA SER A 105 -3.01 -8.20 -15.72
C SER A 105 -2.82 -6.95 -14.85
N LEU A 106 -2.78 -5.74 -15.42
CA LEU A 106 -2.55 -4.49 -14.68
C LEU A 106 -3.72 -4.11 -13.76
N TYR A 107 -4.87 -4.78 -13.86
CA TYR A 107 -5.95 -4.63 -12.88
C TYR A 107 -5.47 -4.91 -11.45
N MET A 108 -4.38 -5.64 -11.25
CA MET A 108 -3.76 -5.87 -9.93
C MET A 108 -3.40 -4.56 -9.22
N THR A 109 -3.18 -3.47 -9.96
CA THR A 109 -3.03 -2.12 -9.41
C THR A 109 -4.24 -1.69 -8.57
N SER A 110 -5.45 -2.14 -8.92
CA SER A 110 -6.69 -1.77 -8.23
C SER A 110 -6.86 -2.41 -6.84
N LEU A 111 -6.01 -3.37 -6.47
CA LEU A 111 -6.11 -4.05 -5.16
C LEU A 111 -5.87 -3.11 -3.97
N VAL A 112 -5.28 -1.94 -4.19
CA VAL A 112 -5.18 -0.88 -3.18
C VAL A 112 -6.53 -0.26 -2.83
N PHE A 113 -7.54 -0.39 -3.70
CA PHE A 113 -8.88 0.17 -3.52
C PHE A 113 -9.83 -0.71 -2.68
N LEU A 114 -9.37 -1.84 -2.14
CA LEU A 114 -10.20 -2.72 -1.31
C LEU A 114 -10.98 -1.99 -0.19
N PRO A 115 -10.44 -0.95 0.48
CA PRO A 115 -11.19 -0.21 1.49
C PRO A 115 -12.44 0.51 0.97
N LEU A 116 -12.60 0.72 -0.36
CA LEU A 116 -13.84 1.24 -0.93
C LEU A 116 -15.06 0.35 -0.67
N GLY A 117 -14.84 -0.91 -0.29
CA GLY A 117 -15.90 -1.81 0.16
C GLY A 117 -16.43 -1.53 1.56
N LEU A 118 -15.83 -0.59 2.32
CA LEU A 118 -16.30 -0.18 3.64
C LEU A 118 -17.43 0.86 3.54
N PRO A 119 -18.39 0.83 4.48
CA PRO A 119 -19.41 1.89 4.58
C PRO A 119 -18.77 3.28 4.77
N ALA A 120 -19.43 4.32 4.30
CA ALA A 120 -18.90 5.69 4.36
C ALA A 120 -18.69 6.22 5.80
N ASP A 121 -19.43 5.72 6.76
CA ASP A 121 -19.34 6.05 8.18
C ASP A 121 -18.32 5.17 8.94
N HIS A 122 -17.69 4.21 8.27
CA HIS A 122 -16.64 3.38 8.89
C HIS A 122 -15.46 4.24 9.37
N PRO A 123 -14.85 3.93 10.54
CA PRO A 123 -13.70 4.68 11.06
C PRO A 123 -12.55 4.89 10.07
N PHE A 124 -12.36 3.98 9.13
CA PHE A 124 -11.39 4.17 8.05
C PHE A 124 -11.63 5.47 7.26
N TRP A 125 -12.89 5.86 7.07
CA TRP A 125 -13.27 7.08 6.34
C TRP A 125 -13.53 8.27 7.26
N SER A 126 -14.17 8.04 8.42
CA SER A 126 -14.64 9.09 9.32
C SER A 126 -13.58 9.58 10.30
N ASP A 127 -12.58 8.77 10.66
CA ASP A 127 -11.51 9.20 11.54
C ASP A 127 -10.70 10.35 10.90
N PRO A 128 -10.16 11.29 11.71
CA PRO A 128 -9.29 12.34 11.21
C PRO A 128 -8.10 11.78 10.43
N ALA A 129 -7.61 12.54 9.45
CA ALA A 129 -6.36 12.24 8.77
C ALA A 129 -5.20 12.35 9.76
N GLU A 130 -4.26 11.40 9.70
CA GLU A 130 -3.07 11.37 10.53
C GLU A 130 -1.81 11.17 9.70
N GLU A 131 -0.68 11.66 10.24
CA GLU A 131 0.64 11.38 9.69
C GLU A 131 0.96 9.89 9.81
N TRP A 132 1.48 9.28 8.74
CA TRP A 132 1.97 7.90 8.79
C TRP A 132 3.40 7.82 9.33
N THR A 133 3.88 6.60 9.57
CA THR A 133 5.12 6.37 10.31
C THR A 133 6.32 7.14 9.75
N SER A 134 6.53 7.13 8.43
CA SER A 134 7.67 7.85 7.84
C SER A 134 7.55 9.36 8.01
N GLN A 135 6.35 9.94 7.92
CA GLN A 135 6.15 11.37 8.21
C GLN A 135 6.50 11.71 9.65
N LYS A 136 6.02 10.91 10.61
CA LYS A 136 6.36 11.10 12.04
C LYS A 136 7.85 11.01 12.27
N ALA A 137 8.50 9.99 11.71
CA ALA A 137 9.93 9.76 11.88
C ALA A 137 10.78 10.92 11.36
N TRP A 138 10.53 11.38 10.15
CA TRP A 138 11.27 12.49 9.55
C TRP A 138 10.92 13.86 10.13
N ALA A 139 9.77 13.99 10.81
CA ALA A 139 9.40 15.16 11.58
C ALA A 139 9.93 15.15 13.03
N GLY A 140 10.71 14.16 13.42
CA GLY A 140 11.23 14.02 14.79
C GLY A 140 10.17 13.66 15.83
N LYS A 141 9.02 13.10 15.41
CA LYS A 141 7.94 12.69 16.29
C LYS A 141 8.07 11.23 16.70
N ALA A 142 7.51 10.89 17.85
CA ALA A 142 7.46 9.50 18.33
C ALA A 142 6.54 8.65 17.45
N PHE A 143 6.92 7.39 17.27
CA PHE A 143 6.13 6.35 16.62
C PHE A 143 6.45 4.99 17.26
N PRO A 144 5.57 3.98 17.18
CA PRO A 144 5.85 2.65 17.69
C PRO A 144 7.04 2.00 16.97
N ILE A 145 8.02 1.51 17.73
CA ILE A 145 9.15 0.76 17.19
C ILE A 145 8.84 -0.73 17.14
N ASP A 146 9.54 -1.48 16.29
CA ASP A 146 9.40 -2.93 16.23
C ASP A 146 10.03 -3.58 17.49
N GLY A 147 9.33 -4.58 18.01
CA GLY A 147 9.82 -5.40 19.11
C GLY A 147 10.78 -6.49 18.63
N HIS A 148 11.58 -7.01 19.57
CA HIS A 148 12.41 -8.20 19.33
C HIS A 148 11.54 -9.41 18.98
N GLN A 149 11.96 -10.14 17.94
CA GLN A 149 11.30 -11.38 17.53
C GLN A 149 12.17 -12.57 17.94
N SER A 150 11.73 -13.35 18.93
CA SER A 150 12.35 -14.64 19.20
C SER A 150 11.86 -15.66 18.15
N LEU A 151 12.78 -16.27 17.44
CA LEU A 151 12.49 -17.44 16.61
C LEU A 151 12.24 -18.61 17.58
N LYS A 152 10.98 -18.84 17.95
CA LYS A 152 10.61 -20.11 18.57
C LYS A 152 10.80 -21.20 17.52
N LYS A 153 11.70 -22.13 17.80
CA LYS A 153 11.88 -23.37 17.04
C LYS A 153 10.59 -24.19 17.01
#